data_bf20b54700bda95a5af6af571f18c3be
#
_entry.id   bf20b54700bda95a5af6af571f18c3be
#
_cell.length_a   1.000
_cell.length_b   1.000
_cell.length_c   1.000
_cell.angle_alpha   90.00
_cell.angle_beta   90.00
_cell.angle_gamma   90.00
#
_symmetry.space_group_name_H-M   'P 1'
#
loop_
_entity.id
_entity.type
_entity.pdbx_description
1 polymer ?
#
loop_
_entity_poly.entity_id
_entity_poly.type
_entity_poly.pdbx_seq_one_letter_code
_entity_poly.pdbx_strand_id
1 'polypeptide(L)'
;LFDGTLISKEQLLNMKTIVDGYGMGMFQIPFHDKIGFGHNGGIDGFSSFSVYFPDDELSVALTSNGTRYNNNDLAIAALSSFYGKPFEMPSFTTMDLSVGDLEPYIGVYSSEQIALKMTITEADGTLYLQATGQPAFPLAATETNVFEFAAAGIRLEFERSDNTMVLKQGGGVFEFVKE
;
A
#
# COMPACT_ATOMS: atom_id res chain seq x y z
N LEU A 1 23.24 -12.19 -11.03
CA LEU A 1 23.32 -10.82 -11.54
C LEU A 1 24.29 -9.99 -10.71
N PHE A 2 24.06 -9.87 -9.39
CA PHE A 2 24.82 -8.98 -8.49
C PHE A 2 26.23 -9.45 -8.17
N ASP A 3 26.55 -10.70 -8.39
CA ASP A 3 27.86 -11.30 -8.22
C ASP A 3 28.79 -11.10 -9.43
N GLY A 4 28.31 -10.47 -10.50
CA GLY A 4 29.08 -10.22 -11.72
C GLY A 4 29.21 -11.41 -12.66
N THR A 5 28.49 -12.52 -12.42
CA THR A 5 28.54 -13.71 -13.25
C THR A 5 27.84 -13.52 -14.60
N LEU A 6 26.69 -12.83 -14.61
CA LEU A 6 25.89 -12.64 -15.82
C LEU A 6 26.26 -11.37 -16.60
N ILE A 7 26.64 -10.31 -15.90
CA ILE A 7 27.04 -9.03 -16.48
C ILE A 7 28.25 -8.49 -15.72
N SER A 8 29.03 -7.61 -16.33
CA SER A 8 30.17 -6.99 -15.66
C SER A 8 29.72 -6.07 -14.51
N LYS A 9 30.64 -5.79 -13.58
CA LYS A 9 30.38 -4.84 -12.49
C LYS A 9 30.02 -3.44 -13.00
N GLU A 10 30.65 -3.01 -14.11
CA GLU A 10 30.36 -1.73 -14.76
C GLU A 10 28.91 -1.71 -15.31
N GLN A 11 28.50 -2.77 -15.99
CA GLN A 11 27.14 -2.90 -16.51
C GLN A 11 26.11 -2.93 -15.37
N LEU A 12 26.41 -3.63 -14.27
CA LEU A 12 25.57 -3.64 -13.09
C LEU A 12 25.45 -2.25 -12.45
N LEU A 13 26.58 -1.50 -12.39
CA LEU A 13 26.55 -0.12 -11.88
C LEU A 13 25.63 0.75 -12.74
N ASN A 14 25.73 0.64 -14.07
CA ASN A 14 24.85 1.36 -14.98
C ASN A 14 23.37 0.99 -14.77
N MET A 15 23.06 -0.29 -14.58
CA MET A 15 21.69 -0.74 -14.26
C MET A 15 21.14 -0.14 -12.95
N LYS A 16 22.01 -0.02 -11.95
CA LYS A 16 21.66 0.53 -10.61
C LYS A 16 21.63 2.07 -10.58
N THR A 17 22.11 2.74 -11.62
CA THR A 17 22.08 4.19 -11.70
C THR A 17 20.65 4.66 -11.91
N ILE A 18 20.13 5.40 -10.93
CA ILE A 18 18.74 5.88 -10.94
C ILE A 18 18.68 7.23 -11.65
N VAL A 19 17.85 7.30 -12.65
CA VAL A 19 17.49 8.55 -13.36
C VAL A 19 15.97 8.67 -13.30
N ASP A 20 15.46 9.79 -12.84
CA ASP A 20 14.03 10.04 -12.67
C ASP A 20 13.29 8.96 -11.84
N GLY A 21 13.97 8.41 -10.83
CA GLY A 21 13.41 7.41 -9.91
C GLY A 21 13.55 5.96 -10.37
N TYR A 22 14.13 5.70 -11.56
CA TYR A 22 14.20 4.36 -12.14
C TYR A 22 15.59 4.06 -12.74
N GLY A 23 16.06 2.82 -12.59
CA GLY A 23 17.26 2.30 -13.23
C GLY A 23 16.90 1.46 -14.46
N MET A 24 17.81 0.58 -14.90
CA MET A 24 17.54 -0.33 -16.01
C MET A 24 16.85 -1.60 -15.50
N GLY A 25 15.50 -1.60 -15.53
CA GLY A 25 14.68 -2.74 -15.08
C GLY A 25 14.65 -2.93 -13.56
N MET A 26 15.02 -1.92 -12.79
CA MET A 26 14.97 -1.93 -11.34
C MET A 26 14.87 -0.53 -10.77
N PHE A 27 14.38 -0.40 -9.55
CA PHE A 27 14.42 0.83 -8.75
C PHE A 27 15.07 0.54 -7.39
N GLN A 28 15.44 1.61 -6.70
CA GLN A 28 15.92 1.50 -5.33
C GLN A 28 14.75 1.23 -4.38
N ILE A 29 14.95 0.30 -3.47
CA ILE A 29 13.99 -0.05 -2.42
C ILE A 29 14.67 0.23 -1.09
N PRO A 30 14.42 1.39 -0.48
CA PRO A 30 14.98 1.70 0.82
C PRO A 30 14.27 0.90 1.91
N PHE A 31 15.05 0.44 2.89
CA PHE A 31 14.53 -0.16 4.11
C PHE A 31 15.42 0.27 5.29
N HIS A 32 14.94 1.22 6.10
CA HIS A 32 15.74 1.89 7.13
C HIS A 32 17.05 2.49 6.56
N ASP A 33 18.19 1.99 7.02
CA ASP A 33 19.53 2.37 6.56
C ASP A 33 20.06 1.52 5.38
N LYS A 34 19.25 0.60 4.88
CA LYS A 34 19.59 -0.32 3.81
C LYS A 34 19.02 0.11 2.46
N ILE A 35 19.74 -0.21 1.40
CA ILE A 35 19.29 0.04 0.01
C ILE A 35 19.29 -1.28 -0.74
N GLY A 36 18.12 -1.71 -1.12
CA GLY A 36 17.90 -2.81 -2.05
C GLY A 36 17.66 -2.33 -3.48
N PHE A 37 17.77 -3.24 -4.42
CA PHE A 37 17.45 -3.04 -5.83
C PHE A 37 16.51 -4.13 -6.30
N GLY A 38 15.45 -3.77 -6.98
CA GLY A 38 14.45 -4.73 -7.38
C GLY A 38 13.31 -4.14 -8.17
N HIS A 39 12.25 -4.89 -8.25
CA HIS A 39 11.05 -4.51 -9.00
C HIS A 39 9.80 -5.15 -8.39
N ASN A 40 8.66 -4.52 -8.60
CA ASN A 40 7.36 -5.12 -8.41
C ASN A 40 6.73 -5.46 -9.76
N GLY A 41 5.70 -6.27 -9.76
CA GLY A 41 4.97 -6.63 -10.97
C GLY A 41 3.49 -6.87 -10.66
N GLY A 42 2.66 -6.67 -11.67
CA GLY A 42 1.23 -6.98 -11.59
C GLY A 42 0.67 -7.29 -12.98
N ILE A 43 -0.06 -8.38 -13.08
CA ILE A 43 -0.75 -8.82 -14.31
C ILE A 43 -1.95 -9.68 -13.94
N ASP A 44 -3.10 -9.38 -14.52
CA ASP A 44 -4.32 -10.20 -14.43
C ASP A 44 -4.71 -10.64 -13.00
N GLY A 45 -4.53 -9.74 -12.01
CA GLY A 45 -4.82 -10.03 -10.60
C GLY A 45 -3.72 -10.77 -9.85
N PHE A 46 -2.60 -11.07 -10.50
CA PHE A 46 -1.38 -11.55 -9.86
C PHE A 46 -0.47 -10.37 -9.54
N SER A 47 0.23 -10.45 -8.43
CA SER A 47 1.21 -9.45 -8.02
C SER A 47 2.52 -10.11 -7.59
N SER A 48 3.63 -9.40 -7.79
CA SER A 48 4.94 -9.86 -7.39
C SER A 48 5.78 -8.71 -6.86
N PHE A 49 6.76 -9.05 -6.06
CA PHE A 49 7.78 -8.16 -5.55
C PHE A 49 9.07 -8.94 -5.44
N SER A 50 10.19 -8.35 -5.86
CA SER A 50 11.50 -8.92 -5.63
C SER A 50 12.51 -7.82 -5.34
N VAL A 51 13.40 -8.05 -4.37
CA VAL A 51 14.46 -7.11 -3.99
C VAL A 51 15.70 -7.89 -3.60
N TYR A 52 16.87 -7.32 -3.91
CA TYR A 52 18.16 -7.77 -3.44
C TYR A 52 18.89 -6.64 -2.69
N PHE A 53 19.34 -6.91 -1.49
CA PHE A 53 20.17 -6.03 -0.67
C PHE A 53 21.62 -6.49 -0.78
N PRO A 54 22.47 -5.80 -1.57
CA PRO A 54 23.81 -6.28 -1.89
C PRO A 54 24.74 -6.36 -0.66
N ASP A 55 24.59 -5.43 0.26
CA ASP A 55 25.48 -5.33 1.43
C ASP A 55 25.24 -6.46 2.44
N ASP A 56 24.06 -7.06 2.43
CA ASP A 56 23.66 -8.14 3.33
C ASP A 56 23.49 -9.48 2.58
N GLU A 57 23.73 -9.49 1.26
CA GLU A 57 23.52 -10.65 0.37
C GLU A 57 22.10 -11.24 0.50
N LEU A 58 21.11 -10.41 0.86
CA LEU A 58 19.74 -10.80 1.11
C LEU A 58 18.86 -10.62 -0.12
N SER A 59 18.16 -11.68 -0.49
CA SER A 59 17.07 -11.62 -1.48
C SER A 59 15.72 -11.85 -0.81
N VAL A 60 14.74 -11.03 -1.16
CA VAL A 60 13.32 -11.26 -0.81
C VAL A 60 12.52 -11.30 -2.09
N ALA A 61 11.70 -12.33 -2.25
CA ALA A 61 10.77 -12.46 -3.36
C ALA A 61 9.38 -12.87 -2.84
N LEU A 62 8.35 -12.18 -3.30
CA LEU A 62 6.95 -12.45 -2.97
C LEU A 62 6.16 -12.58 -4.25
N THR A 63 5.21 -13.50 -4.26
CA THR A 63 4.22 -13.63 -5.33
C THR A 63 2.85 -13.86 -4.70
N SER A 64 1.83 -13.25 -5.28
CA SER A 64 0.44 -13.42 -4.85
C SER A 64 -0.45 -13.63 -6.08
N ASN A 65 -1.42 -14.52 -5.95
CA ASN A 65 -2.47 -14.74 -6.95
C ASN A 65 -3.73 -13.91 -6.64
N GLY A 66 -3.60 -12.85 -5.87
CA GLY A 66 -4.67 -11.94 -5.50
C GLY A 66 -4.15 -10.54 -5.23
N THR A 67 -5.04 -9.57 -5.36
CA THR A 67 -4.75 -8.14 -5.14
C THR A 67 -5.39 -7.61 -3.87
N ARG A 68 -5.94 -8.51 -3.03
CA ARG A 68 -6.63 -8.13 -1.81
C ARG A 68 -5.69 -7.54 -0.75
N TYR A 69 -4.41 -7.89 -0.80
CA TYR A 69 -3.39 -7.43 0.15
C TYR A 69 -2.23 -6.77 -0.58
N ASN A 70 -1.64 -5.79 0.08
CA ASN A 70 -0.48 -5.08 -0.44
C ASN A 70 0.79 -5.92 -0.20
N ASN A 71 1.48 -6.32 -1.26
CA ASN A 71 2.74 -7.05 -1.15
C ASN A 71 3.83 -6.24 -0.42
N ASN A 72 3.73 -4.91 -0.43
CA ASN A 72 4.68 -4.07 0.27
C ASN A 72 4.63 -4.29 1.79
N ASP A 73 3.45 -4.43 2.38
CA ASP A 73 3.30 -4.68 3.82
C ASP A 73 3.89 -6.05 4.21
N LEU A 74 3.68 -7.05 3.36
CA LEU A 74 4.29 -8.37 3.53
C LEU A 74 5.82 -8.30 3.40
N ALA A 75 6.34 -7.52 2.44
CA ALA A 75 7.77 -7.32 2.27
C ALA A 75 8.38 -6.60 3.48
N ILE A 76 7.72 -5.54 3.98
CA ILE A 76 8.13 -4.83 5.19
C ILE A 76 8.17 -5.77 6.40
N ALA A 77 7.14 -6.60 6.59
CA ALA A 77 7.11 -7.58 7.68
C ALA A 77 8.26 -8.60 7.57
N ALA A 78 8.51 -9.14 6.37
CA ALA A 78 9.59 -10.08 6.12
C ALA A 78 10.97 -9.46 6.38
N LEU A 79 11.22 -8.26 5.85
CA LEU A 79 12.47 -7.52 6.06
C LEU A 79 12.65 -7.15 7.54
N SER A 80 11.59 -6.66 8.19
CA SER A 80 11.62 -6.33 9.62
C SER A 80 11.97 -7.54 10.47
N SER A 81 11.38 -8.70 10.17
CA SER A 81 11.69 -9.95 10.85
C SER A 81 13.18 -10.33 10.68
N PHE A 82 13.72 -10.23 9.46
CA PHE A 82 15.11 -10.54 9.17
C PHE A 82 16.07 -9.59 9.89
N TYR A 83 15.80 -8.29 9.86
CA TYR A 83 16.67 -7.28 10.46
C TYR A 83 16.40 -7.02 11.95
N GLY A 84 15.52 -7.78 12.60
CA GLY A 84 15.15 -7.61 14.01
C GLY A 84 14.51 -6.27 14.31
N LYS A 85 13.77 -5.70 13.36
CA LYS A 85 13.01 -4.45 13.52
C LYS A 85 11.59 -4.74 13.99
N PRO A 86 10.98 -3.85 14.78
CA PRO A 86 9.56 -3.99 15.12
C PRO A 86 8.71 -3.85 13.85
N PHE A 87 7.64 -4.62 13.77
CA PHE A 87 6.64 -4.52 12.71
C PHE A 87 5.28 -4.96 13.27
N GLU A 88 4.23 -4.42 12.69
CA GLU A 88 2.87 -4.87 12.94
C GLU A 88 2.54 -6.00 11.97
N MET A 89 1.99 -7.10 12.52
CA MET A 89 1.53 -8.20 11.67
C MET A 89 0.30 -7.73 10.89
N PRO A 90 0.28 -7.84 9.56
CA PRO A 90 -0.91 -7.47 8.79
C PRO A 90 -2.13 -8.25 9.28
N SER A 91 -3.19 -7.55 9.60
CA SER A 91 -4.46 -8.18 9.95
C SER A 91 -5.24 -8.45 8.68
N PHE A 92 -5.71 -9.68 8.53
CA PHE A 92 -6.55 -10.12 7.41
C PHE A 92 -7.99 -10.36 7.83
N THR A 93 -8.33 -9.98 9.05
CA THR A 93 -9.70 -10.07 9.57
C THR A 93 -10.55 -8.97 8.97
N THR A 94 -11.68 -9.35 8.42
CA THR A 94 -12.74 -8.42 8.03
C THR A 94 -13.89 -8.55 9.00
N MET A 95 -14.56 -7.45 9.29
CA MET A 95 -15.80 -7.41 10.07
C MET A 95 -16.98 -7.45 9.14
N ASP A 96 -17.94 -8.31 9.39
CA ASP A 96 -19.23 -8.26 8.73
C ASP A 96 -20.10 -7.20 9.41
N LEU A 97 -20.41 -6.13 8.67
CA LEU A 97 -21.28 -5.05 9.13
C LEU A 97 -22.63 -5.15 8.42
N SER A 98 -23.69 -4.85 9.13
CA SER A 98 -25.00 -4.71 8.49
C SER A 98 -25.10 -3.39 7.71
N VAL A 99 -26.00 -3.32 6.74
CA VAL A 99 -26.24 -2.09 5.95
C VAL A 99 -26.51 -0.88 6.85
N GLY A 100 -27.24 -1.08 7.96
CA GLY A 100 -27.53 -0.01 8.93
C GLY A 100 -26.28 0.48 9.67
N ASP A 101 -25.26 -0.37 9.85
CA ASP A 101 -24.00 0.03 10.48
C ASP A 101 -23.13 0.86 9.52
N LEU A 102 -23.37 0.77 8.21
CA LEU A 102 -22.61 1.47 7.18
C LEU A 102 -23.14 2.88 6.87
N GLU A 103 -24.42 3.13 7.12
CA GLU A 103 -25.09 4.41 6.82
C GLU A 103 -24.35 5.65 7.38
N PRO A 104 -23.80 5.64 8.60
CA PRO A 104 -23.12 6.80 9.18
C PRO A 104 -21.89 7.27 8.39
N TYR A 105 -21.24 6.38 7.64
CA TYR A 105 -20.02 6.68 6.88
C TYR A 105 -20.31 7.25 5.48
N ILE A 106 -21.52 7.09 4.97
CA ILE A 106 -21.89 7.54 3.63
C ILE A 106 -21.90 9.05 3.57
N GLY A 107 -21.26 9.62 2.53
CA GLY A 107 -21.22 11.06 2.31
C GLY A 107 -20.06 11.51 1.45
N VAL A 108 -19.96 12.82 1.31
CA VAL A 108 -18.84 13.49 0.65
C VAL A 108 -17.95 14.10 1.72
N TYR A 109 -16.66 13.89 1.60
CA TYR A 109 -15.65 14.36 2.53
C TYR A 109 -14.65 15.23 1.78
N SER A 110 -14.33 16.40 2.33
CA SER A 110 -13.38 17.35 1.77
C SER A 110 -12.24 17.63 2.73
N SER A 111 -11.07 18.00 2.20
CA SER A 111 -9.86 18.28 2.96
C SER A 111 -9.30 19.65 2.62
N GLU A 112 -8.76 20.35 3.61
CA GLU A 112 -8.00 21.57 3.39
C GLU A 112 -6.53 21.28 2.99
N GLN A 113 -6.07 20.04 3.20
CA GLN A 113 -4.69 19.63 2.95
C GLN A 113 -4.45 19.20 1.50
N ILE A 114 -5.47 18.64 0.84
CA ILE A 114 -5.41 18.21 -0.56
C ILE A 114 -6.69 18.55 -1.30
N ALA A 115 -6.57 18.95 -2.55
CA ALA A 115 -7.70 19.38 -3.39
C ALA A 115 -8.46 18.18 -4.00
N LEU A 116 -8.74 17.16 -3.17
CA LEU A 116 -9.52 15.98 -3.56
C LEU A 116 -10.73 15.88 -2.64
N LYS A 117 -11.87 15.52 -3.23
CA LYS A 117 -13.04 15.08 -2.46
C LYS A 117 -13.10 13.56 -2.51
N MET A 118 -13.48 12.98 -1.38
CA MET A 118 -13.73 11.55 -1.22
C MET A 118 -15.21 11.33 -1.08
N THR A 119 -15.80 10.55 -1.97
CA THR A 119 -17.21 10.15 -1.87
C THR A 119 -17.28 8.72 -1.36
N ILE A 120 -17.99 8.53 -0.26
CA ILE A 120 -18.31 7.22 0.32
C ILE A 120 -19.74 6.86 -0.04
N THR A 121 -19.92 5.73 -0.68
CA THR A 121 -21.23 5.16 -1.02
C THR A 121 -21.35 3.75 -0.49
N GLU A 122 -22.56 3.22 -0.43
CA GLU A 122 -22.84 1.83 -0.07
C GLU A 122 -23.54 1.13 -1.24
N ALA A 123 -23.13 -0.10 -1.52
CA ALA A 123 -23.84 -1.00 -2.40
C ALA A 123 -23.64 -2.45 -1.94
N ASP A 124 -24.74 -3.20 -1.89
CA ASP A 124 -24.76 -4.63 -1.52
C ASP A 124 -24.02 -4.95 -0.20
N GLY A 125 -24.18 -4.09 0.82
CA GLY A 125 -23.56 -4.26 2.13
C GLY A 125 -22.06 -3.94 2.17
N THR A 126 -21.55 -3.23 1.15
CA THR A 126 -20.13 -2.85 1.05
C THR A 126 -20.01 -1.35 0.87
N LEU A 127 -19.10 -0.71 1.62
CA LEU A 127 -18.73 0.68 1.34
C LEU A 127 -17.79 0.76 0.15
N TYR A 128 -17.97 1.80 -0.65
CA TYR A 128 -17.10 2.15 -1.77
C TYR A 128 -16.52 3.55 -1.57
N LEU A 129 -15.23 3.69 -1.80
CA LEU A 129 -14.54 4.97 -1.85
C LEU A 129 -14.33 5.39 -3.30
N GLN A 130 -14.66 6.64 -3.61
CA GLN A 130 -14.35 7.28 -4.87
C GLN A 130 -13.66 8.63 -4.62
N ALA A 131 -12.41 8.77 -5.01
CA ALA A 131 -11.75 10.07 -5.07
C ALA A 131 -12.14 10.81 -6.35
N THR A 132 -12.12 12.14 -6.32
CA THR A 132 -12.44 12.99 -7.48
C THR A 132 -11.66 12.56 -8.72
N GLY A 133 -12.37 12.24 -9.80
CA GLY A 133 -11.77 11.84 -11.09
C GLY A 133 -11.22 10.42 -11.14
N GLN A 134 -11.44 9.60 -10.11
CA GLN A 134 -11.00 8.21 -10.05
C GLN A 134 -12.20 7.24 -10.03
N PRO A 135 -12.01 5.97 -10.41
CA PRO A 135 -13.04 4.95 -10.24
C PRO A 135 -13.28 4.65 -8.75
N ALA A 136 -14.50 4.20 -8.44
CA ALA A 136 -14.82 3.72 -7.10
C ALA A 136 -14.24 2.31 -6.88
N PHE A 137 -13.82 2.02 -5.64
CA PHE A 137 -13.35 0.69 -5.25
C PHE A 137 -13.93 0.30 -3.89
N PRO A 138 -14.13 -1.01 -3.65
CA PRO A 138 -14.72 -1.51 -2.42
C PRO A 138 -13.76 -1.38 -1.24
N LEU A 139 -14.31 -1.11 -0.06
CA LEU A 139 -13.61 -1.04 1.20
C LEU A 139 -13.94 -2.28 2.05
N ALA A 140 -12.94 -2.84 2.71
CA ALA A 140 -13.11 -3.87 3.71
C ALA A 140 -13.12 -3.24 5.11
N ALA A 141 -14.11 -3.55 5.94
CA ALA A 141 -14.09 -3.18 7.35
C ALA A 141 -13.10 -4.07 8.09
N THR A 142 -12.06 -3.49 8.70
CA THR A 142 -11.00 -4.24 9.42
C THR A 142 -11.10 -4.07 10.93
N GLU A 143 -11.57 -2.93 11.38
CA GLU A 143 -11.81 -2.59 12.78
C GLU A 143 -13.05 -1.70 12.91
N THR A 144 -13.50 -1.44 14.12
CA THR A 144 -14.56 -0.47 14.36
C THR A 144 -14.16 0.90 13.81
N ASN A 145 -15.00 1.46 12.94
CA ASN A 145 -14.76 2.73 12.24
C ASN A 145 -13.52 2.76 11.32
N VAL A 146 -12.95 1.59 10.99
CA VAL A 146 -11.78 1.51 10.12
C VAL A 146 -12.08 0.66 8.89
N PHE A 147 -11.79 1.24 7.73
CA PHE A 147 -12.03 0.62 6.43
C PHE A 147 -10.77 0.71 5.57
N GLU A 148 -10.49 -0.35 4.84
CA GLU A 148 -9.26 -0.44 4.06
C GLU A 148 -9.49 -0.90 2.62
N PHE A 149 -8.66 -0.39 1.72
CA PHE A 149 -8.43 -0.96 0.41
C PHE A 149 -6.95 -1.31 0.28
N ALA A 150 -6.60 -2.51 0.69
CA ALA A 150 -5.22 -2.96 0.82
C ALA A 150 -4.45 -2.91 -0.51
N ALA A 151 -5.11 -3.16 -1.65
CA ALA A 151 -4.47 -3.13 -2.97
C ALA A 151 -3.83 -1.78 -3.32
N ALA A 152 -4.36 -0.66 -2.77
CA ALA A 152 -3.80 0.67 -2.94
C ALA A 152 -3.16 1.22 -1.65
N GLY A 153 -3.04 0.41 -0.60
CA GLY A 153 -2.51 0.83 0.70
C GLY A 153 -3.33 1.95 1.34
N ILE A 154 -4.65 1.94 1.13
CA ILE A 154 -5.56 2.94 1.69
C ILE A 154 -6.12 2.41 3.00
N ARG A 155 -6.03 3.23 4.04
CA ARG A 155 -6.70 3.05 5.33
C ARG A 155 -7.48 4.32 5.66
N LEU A 156 -8.77 4.16 5.93
CA LEU A 156 -9.69 5.21 6.36
C LEU A 156 -10.07 4.96 7.82
N GLU A 157 -9.88 5.95 8.66
CA GLU A 157 -10.28 5.94 10.05
C GLU A 157 -11.34 7.03 10.26
N PHE A 158 -12.53 6.65 10.70
CA PHE A 158 -13.64 7.59 10.88
C PHE A 158 -13.83 7.94 12.35
N GLU A 159 -13.97 9.24 12.64
CA GLU A 159 -14.47 9.72 13.93
C GLU A 159 -15.91 10.21 13.73
N ARG A 160 -16.85 9.36 14.12
CA ARG A 160 -18.29 9.60 13.87
C ARG A 160 -18.87 10.76 14.67
N SER A 161 -18.32 11.02 15.87
CA SER A 161 -18.75 12.12 16.73
C SER A 161 -18.50 13.48 16.08
N ASP A 162 -17.43 13.61 15.33
CA ASP A 162 -16.95 14.87 14.75
C ASP A 162 -17.20 14.96 13.25
N ASN A 163 -17.78 13.89 12.65
CA ASN A 163 -17.96 13.75 11.20
C ASN A 163 -16.63 13.90 10.42
N THR A 164 -15.55 13.39 10.96
CA THR A 164 -14.24 13.44 10.33
C THR A 164 -13.79 12.06 9.86
N MET A 165 -12.88 12.06 8.91
CA MET A 165 -12.23 10.88 8.37
C MET A 165 -10.75 11.18 8.15
N VAL A 166 -9.88 10.27 8.55
CA VAL A 166 -8.45 10.33 8.29
C VAL A 166 -8.10 9.31 7.20
N LEU A 167 -7.53 9.79 6.10
CA LEU A 167 -6.92 8.94 5.07
C LEU A 167 -5.45 8.74 5.38
N LYS A 168 -5.01 7.49 5.45
CA LYS A 168 -3.60 7.10 5.50
C LYS A 168 -3.25 6.36 4.21
N GLN A 169 -2.28 6.88 3.47
CA GLN A 169 -1.82 6.26 2.22
C GLN A 169 -0.38 6.68 1.88
N GLY A 170 0.47 5.72 1.54
CA GLY A 170 1.84 5.98 1.09
C GLY A 170 2.71 6.76 2.09
N GLY A 171 2.44 6.62 3.40
CA GLY A 171 3.10 7.39 4.46
C GLY A 171 2.50 8.78 4.69
N GLY A 172 1.57 9.23 3.86
CA GLY A 172 0.79 10.46 4.06
C GLY A 172 -0.40 10.23 5.01
N VAL A 173 -0.76 11.27 5.75
CA VAL A 173 -1.92 11.31 6.65
C VAL A 173 -2.69 12.59 6.34
N PHE A 174 -3.95 12.45 5.94
CA PHE A 174 -4.79 13.56 5.48
C PHE A 174 -6.13 13.53 6.22
N GLU A 175 -6.51 14.68 6.76
CA GLU A 175 -7.79 14.85 7.45
C GLU A 175 -8.86 15.35 6.48
N PHE A 176 -10.05 14.79 6.62
CA PHE A 176 -11.24 15.13 5.85
C PHE A 176 -12.42 15.40 6.78
N VAL A 177 -13.30 16.30 6.37
CA VAL A 177 -14.55 16.63 7.07
C VAL A 177 -15.71 16.31 6.15
N LYS A 178 -16.75 15.70 6.70
CA LYS A 178 -18.00 15.40 5.98
C LYS A 178 -18.73 16.72 5.66
N GLU A 179 -19.16 16.87 4.40
CA GLU A 179 -19.92 18.04 3.91
C GLU A 179 -21.39 18.02 4.36
#